data_3a9fd0ed07d67fa67c04c0cc55a32af8
#
_entry.id   3a9fd0ed07d67fa67c04c0cc55a32af8
#
_cell.length_a   1.000
_cell.length_b   1.000
_cell.length_c   1.000
_cell.angle_alpha   90.00
_cell.angle_beta   90.00
_cell.angle_gamma   90.00
#
_symmetry.space_group_name_H-M   'P 1'
#
loop_
_entity.id
_entity.type
_entity.pdbx_description
1 polymer ?
#
loop_
_entity_poly.entity_id
_entity_poly.type
_entity_poly.pdbx_seq_one_letter_code
_entity_poly.pdbx_strand_id
1 'polypeptide(L)'
;TPFPGSTDTRNAFRNFDRVAEGQRDIKQHDGPEWYDGLVYESIRGIADFLASHPNKELEKRIDGYVDRIYAAQQTEPTGYINTHTQLMENNHRWGDNGGLLRGQHDVYNAGMLIEAGVHYYQATGKTRLLEIATRFANYMADYMGPEPRKNIVPAHSGPEEAVMALYWLYKNEPELKDKLSIPVRESDYYNLATFWIENRGHHCGFPLWGTWGYRKSEKWIKDACYHQAEFGTHSRPS
;
A
#
# COMPACT_ATOMS: atom_id res chain seq x y z
N THR A 1 20.17 -16.89 -0.75
CA THR A 1 19.63 -18.03 0.02
C THR A 1 18.33 -17.59 0.65
N PRO A 2 17.23 -18.36 0.51
CA PRO A 2 16.00 -18.07 1.21
C PRO A 2 16.25 -18.06 2.72
N PHE A 3 15.61 -17.18 3.46
CA PHE A 3 15.65 -17.24 4.90
C PHE A 3 15.09 -18.60 5.36
N PRO A 4 15.72 -19.29 6.34
CA PRO A 4 15.20 -20.55 6.86
C PRO A 4 13.76 -20.34 7.36
N GLY A 5 12.81 -21.07 6.79
CA GLY A 5 11.38 -20.97 7.11
C GLY A 5 10.59 -19.94 6.31
N SER A 6 11.21 -19.20 5.39
CA SER A 6 10.47 -18.33 4.48
C SER A 6 9.92 -19.14 3.30
N THR A 7 8.64 -18.99 3.02
CA THR A 7 8.11 -19.22 1.69
C THR A 7 8.98 -18.47 0.69
N ASP A 8 9.41 -19.15 -0.35
CA ASP A 8 10.36 -18.66 -1.34
C ASP A 8 9.97 -17.25 -1.83
N THR A 9 10.78 -16.23 -1.51
CA THR A 9 10.55 -14.84 -1.96
C THR A 9 10.44 -14.72 -3.49
N ARG A 10 10.93 -15.73 -4.24
CA ARG A 10 10.70 -15.82 -5.68
C ARG A 10 9.22 -15.95 -6.04
N ASN A 11 8.41 -16.52 -5.16
CA ASN A 11 6.99 -16.70 -5.40
C ASN A 11 6.22 -15.38 -5.30
N ALA A 12 6.57 -14.48 -4.38
CA ALA A 12 5.98 -13.15 -4.31
C ALA A 12 6.17 -12.38 -5.62
N PHE A 13 7.37 -12.39 -6.17
CA PHE A 13 7.62 -11.75 -7.47
C PHE A 13 6.87 -12.43 -8.62
N ARG A 14 6.57 -13.71 -8.56
CA ARG A 14 5.71 -14.39 -9.53
C ARG A 14 4.30 -13.79 -9.56
N ASN A 15 3.79 -13.33 -8.43
CA ASN A 15 2.51 -12.64 -8.41
C ASN A 15 2.56 -11.34 -9.24
N PHE A 16 3.63 -10.54 -9.10
CA PHE A 16 3.82 -9.36 -9.94
C PHE A 16 3.95 -9.70 -11.42
N ASP A 17 4.66 -10.77 -11.78
CA ASP A 17 4.79 -11.21 -13.18
C ASP A 17 3.43 -11.58 -13.76
N ARG A 18 2.61 -12.34 -13.03
CA ARG A 18 1.25 -12.71 -13.46
C ARG A 18 0.38 -11.46 -13.70
N VAL A 19 0.47 -10.48 -12.80
CA VAL A 19 -0.25 -9.21 -12.96
C VAL A 19 0.27 -8.46 -14.17
N ALA A 20 1.57 -8.41 -14.40
CA ALA A 20 2.20 -7.78 -15.57
C ALA A 20 1.79 -8.45 -16.89
N GLU A 21 1.55 -9.77 -16.88
CA GLU A 21 1.00 -10.54 -18.01
C GLU A 21 -0.51 -10.31 -18.24
N GLY A 22 -1.14 -9.45 -17.44
CA GLY A 22 -2.57 -9.14 -17.53
C GLY A 22 -3.49 -10.16 -16.86
N GLN A 23 -2.96 -11.11 -16.10
CA GLN A 23 -3.78 -12.10 -15.39
C GLN A 23 -4.60 -11.43 -14.30
N ARG A 24 -5.89 -11.77 -14.21
CA ARG A 24 -6.85 -11.29 -13.21
C ARG A 24 -7.82 -12.42 -12.85
N ASP A 25 -8.28 -12.45 -11.61
CA ASP A 25 -9.30 -13.38 -11.10
C ASP A 25 -8.99 -14.88 -11.36
N ILE A 26 -7.71 -15.22 -11.48
CA ILE A 26 -7.26 -16.60 -11.76
C ILE A 26 -7.37 -17.53 -10.56
N LYS A 27 -7.74 -16.98 -9.39
CA LYS A 27 -7.84 -17.71 -8.12
C LYS A 27 -6.54 -18.42 -7.71
N GLN A 28 -5.41 -17.82 -8.09
CA GLN A 28 -4.07 -18.31 -7.78
C GLN A 28 -3.15 -17.15 -7.36
N HIS A 29 -2.72 -17.18 -6.12
CA HIS A 29 -1.78 -16.25 -5.52
C HIS A 29 -0.79 -17.02 -4.64
N ASP A 30 0.48 -16.70 -4.71
CA ASP A 30 1.51 -17.31 -3.89
C ASP A 30 1.67 -16.49 -2.60
N GLY A 31 1.44 -17.10 -1.45
CA GLY A 31 1.56 -16.49 -0.13
C GLY A 31 0.27 -15.80 0.36
N PRO A 32 0.33 -15.16 1.54
CA PRO A 32 -0.81 -14.48 2.14
C PRO A 32 -1.15 -13.16 1.45
N GLU A 33 -2.28 -12.56 1.82
CA GLU A 33 -2.82 -11.33 1.24
C GLU A 33 -1.88 -10.13 1.38
N TRP A 34 -1.09 -10.09 2.45
CA TRP A 34 -0.10 -9.03 2.73
C TRP A 34 1.28 -9.31 2.12
N TYR A 35 1.41 -10.27 1.23
CA TYR A 35 2.71 -10.71 0.72
C TYR A 35 3.44 -9.61 -0.06
N ASP A 36 2.72 -8.77 -0.80
CA ASP A 36 3.30 -7.60 -1.45
C ASP A 36 3.96 -6.66 -0.43
N GLY A 37 3.31 -6.44 0.72
CA GLY A 37 3.85 -5.65 1.81
C GLY A 37 5.21 -6.17 2.29
N LEU A 38 5.38 -7.49 2.44
CA LEU A 38 6.67 -8.08 2.83
C LEU A 38 7.77 -7.85 1.78
N VAL A 39 7.41 -7.83 0.49
CA VAL A 39 8.35 -7.46 -0.58
C VAL A 39 8.80 -6.03 -0.41
N TYR A 40 7.86 -5.11 -0.19
CA TYR A 40 8.15 -3.68 -0.01
C TYR A 40 8.95 -3.41 1.26
N GLU A 41 8.61 -4.04 2.38
CA GLU A 41 9.42 -3.97 3.61
C GLU A 41 10.85 -4.47 3.42
N SER A 42 11.01 -5.54 2.65
CA SER A 42 12.35 -6.06 2.33
C SER A 42 13.15 -5.06 1.50
N ILE A 43 12.52 -4.39 0.52
CA ILE A 43 13.16 -3.34 -0.27
C ILE A 43 13.53 -2.15 0.63
N ARG A 44 12.64 -1.72 1.52
CA ARG A 44 12.92 -0.65 2.49
C ARG A 44 14.10 -0.98 3.37
N GLY A 45 14.11 -2.17 4.00
CA GLY A 45 15.23 -2.58 4.85
C GLY A 45 16.57 -2.65 4.10
N ILE A 46 16.56 -3.06 2.83
CA ILE A 46 17.75 -3.02 1.99
C ILE A 46 18.14 -1.57 1.65
N ALA A 47 17.19 -0.69 1.40
CA ALA A 47 17.45 0.73 1.15
C ALA A 47 18.13 1.38 2.35
N ASP A 48 17.64 1.13 3.57
CA ASP A 48 18.24 1.63 4.81
C ASP A 48 19.69 1.13 4.98
N PHE A 49 19.94 -0.13 4.62
CA PHE A 49 21.30 -0.67 4.61
C PHE A 49 22.18 0.04 3.55
N LEU A 50 21.68 0.25 2.34
CA LEU A 50 22.40 0.91 1.24
C LEU A 50 22.75 2.36 1.56
N ALA A 51 21.92 3.06 2.34
CA ALA A 51 22.17 4.43 2.75
C ALA A 51 23.49 4.59 3.54
N SER A 52 23.87 3.57 4.31
CA SER A 52 25.09 3.55 5.10
C SER A 52 26.20 2.67 4.51
N HIS A 53 25.85 1.68 3.69
CA HIS A 53 26.74 0.69 3.10
C HIS A 53 26.49 0.55 1.59
N PRO A 54 26.99 1.49 0.76
CA PRO A 54 26.77 1.45 -0.68
C PRO A 54 27.26 0.13 -1.30
N ASN A 55 26.39 -0.56 -2.04
CA ASN A 55 26.65 -1.85 -2.66
C ASN A 55 25.97 -1.93 -4.02
N LYS A 56 26.74 -1.77 -5.09
CA LYS A 56 26.24 -1.74 -6.48
C LYS A 56 25.55 -3.04 -6.93
N GLU A 57 26.02 -4.17 -6.47
CA GLU A 57 25.42 -5.50 -6.77
C GLU A 57 24.03 -5.62 -6.13
N LEU A 58 23.92 -5.22 -4.87
CA LEU A 58 22.66 -5.25 -4.14
C LEU A 58 21.67 -4.23 -4.74
N GLU A 59 22.13 -3.01 -5.05
CA GLU A 59 21.35 -1.98 -5.71
C GLU A 59 20.78 -2.47 -7.05
N LYS A 60 21.63 -3.07 -7.91
CA LYS A 60 21.20 -3.65 -9.19
C LYS A 60 20.16 -4.76 -9.01
N ARG A 61 20.30 -5.55 -7.94
CA ARG A 61 19.31 -6.59 -7.63
C ARG A 61 17.96 -6.01 -7.30
N ILE A 62 17.92 -4.93 -6.51
CA ILE A 62 16.68 -4.22 -6.18
C ILE A 62 16.07 -3.56 -7.42
N ASP A 63 16.88 -2.99 -8.31
CA ASP A 63 16.38 -2.45 -9.58
C ASP A 63 15.59 -3.50 -10.36
N GLY A 64 16.08 -4.74 -10.42
CA GLY A 64 15.37 -5.84 -11.07
C GLY A 64 14.03 -6.19 -10.39
N TYR A 65 13.91 -5.99 -9.09
CA TYR A 65 12.65 -6.15 -8.37
C TYR A 65 11.69 -5.00 -8.66
N VAL A 66 12.21 -3.78 -8.65
CA VAL A 66 11.45 -2.56 -8.99
C VAL A 66 10.91 -2.63 -10.42
N ASP A 67 11.67 -3.16 -11.37
CA ASP A 67 11.22 -3.33 -12.76
C ASP A 67 10.00 -4.27 -12.87
N ARG A 68 9.94 -5.33 -12.07
CA ARG A 68 8.79 -6.25 -12.04
C ARG A 68 7.55 -5.60 -11.41
N ILE A 69 7.72 -4.87 -10.32
CA ILE A 69 6.65 -4.10 -9.68
C ILE A 69 6.12 -3.03 -10.65
N TYR A 70 7.03 -2.33 -11.34
CA TYR A 70 6.68 -1.35 -12.35
C TYR A 70 5.86 -1.98 -13.48
N ALA A 71 6.33 -3.08 -14.06
CA ALA A 71 5.63 -3.77 -15.13
C ALA A 71 4.20 -4.19 -14.72
N ALA A 72 4.03 -4.69 -13.49
CA ALA A 72 2.72 -5.02 -12.96
C ALA A 72 1.81 -3.79 -12.84
N GLN A 73 2.30 -2.67 -12.30
CA GLN A 73 1.51 -1.45 -12.17
C GLN A 73 1.12 -0.84 -13.52
N GLN A 74 1.96 -0.95 -14.55
CA GLN A 74 1.66 -0.40 -15.88
C GLN A 74 0.43 -1.05 -16.55
N THR A 75 0.00 -2.22 -16.09
CA THR A 75 -1.24 -2.85 -16.56
C THR A 75 -2.51 -2.23 -15.96
N GLU A 76 -2.37 -1.28 -15.04
CA GLU A 76 -3.46 -0.63 -14.33
C GLU A 76 -3.50 0.88 -14.67
N PRO A 77 -4.56 1.35 -15.35
CA PRO A 77 -4.68 2.77 -15.70
C PRO A 77 -4.66 3.70 -14.49
N THR A 78 -5.22 3.25 -13.36
CA THR A 78 -5.30 4.00 -12.11
C THR A 78 -3.98 4.03 -11.32
N GLY A 79 -3.06 3.10 -11.62
CA GLY A 79 -1.85 2.91 -10.81
C GLY A 79 -2.04 2.00 -9.60
N TYR A 80 -3.21 1.38 -9.45
CA TYR A 80 -3.45 0.38 -8.41
C TYR A 80 -2.51 -0.80 -8.53
N ILE A 81 -2.02 -1.30 -7.40
CA ILE A 81 -1.25 -2.54 -7.33
C ILE A 81 -1.44 -3.22 -5.97
N ASN A 82 -2.12 -4.34 -5.99
CA ASN A 82 -2.20 -5.34 -4.92
C ASN A 82 -2.40 -6.69 -5.61
N THR A 83 -1.35 -7.49 -5.67
CA THR A 83 -1.35 -8.71 -6.47
C THR A 83 -2.36 -9.73 -5.96
N HIS A 84 -2.60 -9.80 -4.64
CA HIS A 84 -3.63 -10.68 -4.09
C HIS A 84 -5.01 -10.31 -4.62
N THR A 85 -5.44 -9.06 -4.43
CA THR A 85 -6.76 -8.63 -4.89
C THR A 85 -6.90 -8.78 -6.40
N GLN A 86 -5.87 -8.41 -7.18
CA GLN A 86 -5.91 -8.50 -8.64
C GLN A 86 -6.03 -9.94 -9.15
N LEU A 87 -5.33 -10.89 -8.53
CA LEU A 87 -5.30 -12.29 -8.95
C LEU A 87 -6.44 -13.13 -8.38
N MET A 88 -6.97 -12.77 -7.22
CA MET A 88 -7.99 -13.56 -6.51
C MET A 88 -9.40 -12.99 -6.66
N GLU A 89 -9.56 -11.66 -6.59
CA GLU A 89 -10.87 -11.00 -6.46
C GLU A 89 -10.81 -9.55 -6.93
N ASN A 90 -10.44 -9.34 -8.19
CA ASN A 90 -10.09 -8.04 -8.76
C ASN A 90 -11.19 -6.96 -8.62
N ASN A 91 -12.45 -7.36 -8.54
CA ASN A 91 -13.59 -6.45 -8.36
C ASN A 91 -13.84 -6.07 -6.89
N HIS A 92 -13.11 -6.65 -5.94
CA HIS A 92 -13.27 -6.38 -4.51
C HIS A 92 -12.31 -5.29 -3.99
N ARG A 93 -11.61 -4.60 -4.87
CA ARG A 93 -10.65 -3.53 -4.49
C ARG A 93 -11.25 -2.61 -3.44
N TRP A 94 -10.48 -2.29 -2.41
CA TRP A 94 -10.90 -1.42 -1.33
C TRP A 94 -12.13 -1.91 -0.54
N GLY A 95 -12.40 -3.20 -0.56
CA GLY A 95 -13.56 -3.79 0.10
C GLY A 95 -14.87 -3.65 -0.68
N ASP A 96 -14.84 -3.18 -1.93
CA ASP A 96 -16.02 -3.07 -2.76
C ASP A 96 -16.64 -4.44 -3.10
N ASN A 97 -17.89 -4.44 -3.53
CA ASN A 97 -18.63 -5.60 -4.00
C ASN A 97 -18.64 -6.80 -3.03
N GLY A 98 -18.58 -6.52 -1.73
CA GLY A 98 -18.57 -7.54 -0.69
C GLY A 98 -17.16 -8.02 -0.30
N GLY A 99 -16.13 -7.38 -0.82
CA GLY A 99 -14.76 -7.60 -0.40
C GLY A 99 -14.53 -7.24 1.07
N LEU A 100 -13.43 -7.68 1.62
CA LEU A 100 -13.04 -7.43 3.00
C LEU A 100 -11.75 -6.62 3.05
N LEU A 101 -11.86 -5.29 3.07
CA LEU A 101 -10.75 -4.34 3.05
C LEU A 101 -9.60 -4.76 3.98
N ARG A 102 -9.93 -5.17 5.20
CA ARG A 102 -8.94 -5.61 6.17
C ARG A 102 -8.26 -6.92 5.77
N GLY A 103 -9.00 -7.87 5.20
CA GLY A 103 -8.45 -9.14 4.74
C GLY A 103 -7.60 -8.98 3.49
N GLN A 104 -7.97 -8.07 2.61
CA GLN A 104 -7.26 -7.80 1.35
C GLN A 104 -5.93 -7.06 1.54
N HIS A 105 -5.77 -6.34 2.65
CA HIS A 105 -4.59 -5.55 2.97
C HIS A 105 -4.22 -4.48 1.92
N ASP A 106 -5.18 -4.03 1.11
CA ASP A 106 -4.94 -3.08 0.01
C ASP A 106 -4.22 -1.81 0.48
N VAL A 107 -4.75 -1.16 1.51
CA VAL A 107 -4.18 0.10 2.02
C VAL A 107 -2.88 -0.15 2.77
N TYR A 108 -2.77 -1.28 3.49
CA TYR A 108 -1.53 -1.69 4.17
C TYR A 108 -0.40 -1.88 3.15
N ASN A 109 -0.62 -2.70 2.12
CA ASN A 109 0.38 -2.94 1.07
C ASN A 109 0.77 -1.64 0.35
N ALA A 110 -0.20 -0.73 0.12
CA ALA A 110 0.08 0.59 -0.45
C ALA A 110 0.99 1.44 0.45
N GLY A 111 0.74 1.44 1.76
CA GLY A 111 1.60 2.12 2.73
C GLY A 111 3.03 1.61 2.68
N MET A 112 3.23 0.29 2.70
CA MET A 112 4.56 -0.34 2.61
C MET A 112 5.28 0.01 1.29
N LEU A 113 4.55 0.06 0.17
CA LEU A 113 5.11 0.49 -1.12
C LEU A 113 5.57 1.95 -1.08
N ILE A 114 4.76 2.84 -0.52
CA ILE A 114 5.09 4.26 -0.44
C ILE A 114 6.33 4.47 0.42
N GLU A 115 6.39 3.84 1.58
CA GLU A 115 7.55 3.90 2.47
C GLU A 115 8.82 3.36 1.78
N ALA A 116 8.73 2.21 1.12
CA ALA A 116 9.83 1.66 0.36
C ALA A 116 10.29 2.60 -0.77
N GLY A 117 9.36 3.27 -1.46
CA GLY A 117 9.65 4.26 -2.50
C GLY A 117 10.44 5.44 -1.99
N VAL A 118 10.03 6.01 -0.85
CA VAL A 118 10.72 7.13 -0.19
C VAL A 118 12.13 6.73 0.24
N HIS A 119 12.26 5.63 0.99
CA HIS A 119 13.55 5.16 1.51
C HIS A 119 14.53 4.79 0.38
N TYR A 120 14.04 4.10 -0.67
CA TYR A 120 14.90 3.72 -1.78
C TYR A 120 15.39 4.92 -2.58
N TYR A 121 14.53 5.93 -2.78
CA TYR A 121 14.95 7.19 -3.37
C TYR A 121 16.00 7.91 -2.51
N GLN A 122 15.77 8.04 -1.22
CA GLN A 122 16.71 8.70 -0.29
C GLN A 122 18.08 8.02 -0.25
N ALA A 123 18.09 6.68 -0.35
CA ALA A 123 19.33 5.91 -0.34
C ALA A 123 20.11 5.92 -1.66
N THR A 124 19.41 6.02 -2.80
CA THR A 124 20.03 5.78 -4.13
C THR A 124 19.87 6.93 -5.12
N GLY A 125 18.95 7.85 -4.89
CA GLY A 125 18.55 8.91 -5.83
C GLY A 125 17.68 8.41 -7.00
N LYS A 126 17.30 7.12 -7.04
CA LYS A 126 16.52 6.54 -8.14
C LYS A 126 15.03 6.76 -7.93
N THR A 127 14.36 7.24 -8.97
CA THR A 127 12.96 7.70 -8.90
C THR A 127 11.92 6.63 -9.25
N ARG A 128 12.28 5.52 -9.89
CA ARG A 128 11.30 4.58 -10.43
C ARG A 128 10.34 4.01 -9.37
N LEU A 129 10.86 3.54 -8.23
CA LEU A 129 10.00 3.03 -7.16
C LEU A 129 9.15 4.14 -6.53
N LEU A 130 9.72 5.33 -6.42
CA LEU A 130 9.00 6.51 -5.95
C LEU A 130 7.86 6.91 -6.89
N GLU A 131 8.04 6.80 -8.22
CA GLU A 131 6.97 7.02 -9.20
C GLU A 131 5.83 6.01 -9.05
N ILE A 132 6.16 4.72 -8.87
CA ILE A 132 5.17 3.67 -8.61
C ILE A 132 4.36 4.00 -7.36
N ALA A 133 5.04 4.36 -6.28
CA ALA A 133 4.45 4.72 -5.00
C ALA A 133 3.55 5.97 -5.11
N THR A 134 4.05 7.00 -5.78
CA THR A 134 3.33 8.28 -5.99
C THR A 134 2.07 8.07 -6.84
N ARG A 135 2.17 7.27 -7.90
CA ARG A 135 1.02 6.93 -8.74
C ARG A 135 -0.07 6.23 -7.94
N PHE A 136 0.32 5.32 -7.05
CA PHE A 136 -0.64 4.66 -6.18
C PHE A 136 -1.22 5.62 -5.13
N ALA A 137 -0.41 6.50 -4.53
CA ALA A 137 -0.87 7.52 -3.60
C ALA A 137 -1.87 8.49 -4.27
N ASN A 138 -1.64 8.89 -5.52
CA ASN A 138 -2.58 9.69 -6.31
C ASN A 138 -3.93 9.00 -6.43
N TYR A 139 -3.93 7.71 -6.78
CA TYR A 139 -5.17 6.94 -6.90
C TYR A 139 -5.92 6.83 -5.56
N MET A 140 -5.19 6.58 -4.46
CA MET A 140 -5.83 6.56 -3.14
C MET A 140 -6.44 7.92 -2.77
N ALA A 141 -5.74 9.02 -3.06
CA ALA A 141 -6.23 10.36 -2.79
C ALA A 141 -7.45 10.75 -3.63
N ASP A 142 -7.56 10.22 -4.86
CA ASP A 142 -8.75 10.39 -5.69
C ASP A 142 -9.94 9.59 -5.17
N TYR A 143 -9.69 8.43 -4.58
CA TYR A 143 -10.72 7.46 -4.22
C TYR A 143 -11.21 7.64 -2.78
N MET A 144 -10.32 7.96 -1.83
CA MET A 144 -10.58 8.01 -0.39
C MET A 144 -10.63 9.44 0.12
N GLY A 145 -11.57 9.72 1.00
CA GLY A 145 -11.71 11.06 1.58
C GLY A 145 -13.14 11.37 2.00
N PRO A 146 -13.42 12.66 2.29
CA PRO A 146 -14.78 13.13 2.51
C PRO A 146 -15.64 12.90 1.28
N GLU A 147 -16.96 12.82 1.45
CA GLU A 147 -17.89 12.74 0.32
C GLU A 147 -17.59 13.82 -0.74
N PRO A 148 -17.69 13.48 -2.03
CA PRO A 148 -18.23 12.25 -2.63
C PRO A 148 -17.24 11.07 -2.71
N ARG A 149 -16.01 11.22 -2.21
CA ARG A 149 -15.04 10.11 -2.13
C ARG A 149 -15.48 9.09 -1.08
N LYS A 150 -14.85 7.91 -1.12
CA LYS A 150 -15.17 6.86 -0.17
C LYS A 150 -14.54 7.12 1.20
N ASN A 151 -15.34 7.01 2.24
CA ASN A 151 -14.88 7.08 3.62
C ASN A 151 -14.17 5.78 4.02
N ILE A 152 -12.96 5.57 3.49
CA ILE A 152 -12.09 4.44 3.77
C ILE A 152 -10.93 4.93 4.62
N VAL A 153 -10.68 4.25 5.73
CA VAL A 153 -9.56 4.46 6.63
C VAL A 153 -8.74 3.17 6.70
N PRO A 154 -7.40 3.24 6.77
CA PRO A 154 -6.55 2.05 6.84
C PRO A 154 -6.95 1.12 7.98
N ALA A 155 -7.01 -0.19 7.71
CA ALA A 155 -7.29 -1.20 8.73
C ALA A 155 -6.10 -1.40 9.68
N HIS A 156 -4.90 -1.14 9.21
CA HIS A 156 -3.66 -1.13 9.98
C HIS A 156 -3.12 0.30 10.07
N SER A 157 -2.48 0.65 11.16
CA SER A 157 -1.66 1.87 11.24
C SER A 157 -0.38 1.69 10.40
N GLY A 158 0.15 2.79 9.90
CA GLY A 158 1.36 2.82 9.07
C GLY A 158 1.14 3.56 7.74
N PRO A 159 0.08 3.28 6.97
CA PRO A 159 -0.17 4.02 5.73
C PRO A 159 -0.25 5.54 5.91
N GLU A 160 -0.74 6.01 7.05
CA GLU A 160 -0.79 7.44 7.40
C GLU A 160 0.62 8.04 7.45
N GLU A 161 1.53 7.34 8.12
CA GLU A 161 2.94 7.76 8.23
C GLU A 161 3.63 7.74 6.86
N ALA A 162 3.43 6.67 6.09
CA ALA A 162 4.01 6.52 4.76
C ALA A 162 3.58 7.66 3.81
N VAL A 163 2.29 8.01 3.80
CA VAL A 163 1.77 9.11 2.97
C VAL A 163 2.27 10.47 3.46
N MET A 164 2.42 10.66 4.78
CA MET A 164 3.06 11.85 5.34
C MET A 164 4.54 11.94 4.99
N ALA A 165 5.28 10.83 4.99
CA ALA A 165 6.67 10.81 4.55
C ALA A 165 6.80 11.23 3.09
N LEU A 166 5.88 10.78 2.22
CA LEU A 166 5.80 11.19 0.82
C LEU A 166 5.54 12.70 0.68
N TYR A 167 4.58 13.25 1.45
CA TYR A 167 4.31 14.69 1.52
C TYR A 167 5.57 15.48 1.89
N TRP A 168 6.25 15.09 2.97
CA TRP A 168 7.43 15.79 3.44
C TRP A 168 8.60 15.70 2.46
N LEU A 169 8.76 14.56 1.78
CA LEU A 169 9.78 14.42 0.75
C LEU A 169 9.58 15.48 -0.34
N TYR A 170 8.40 15.57 -0.93
CA TYR A 170 8.12 16.53 -2.00
C TYR A 170 8.10 17.99 -1.56
N LYS A 171 7.77 18.23 -0.30
CA LYS A 171 7.83 19.58 0.26
C LYS A 171 9.26 20.06 0.48
N ASN A 172 10.15 19.17 0.90
CA ASN A 172 11.55 19.48 1.17
C ASN A 172 12.42 19.44 -0.08
N GLU A 173 12.01 18.70 -1.10
CA GLU A 173 12.71 18.56 -2.39
C GLU A 173 11.78 18.93 -3.55
N PRO A 174 11.38 20.21 -3.69
CA PRO A 174 10.40 20.63 -4.69
C PRO A 174 10.84 20.36 -6.14
N GLU A 175 12.14 20.38 -6.41
CA GLU A 175 12.74 20.07 -7.72
C GLU A 175 12.60 18.58 -8.11
N LEU A 176 12.31 17.72 -7.16
CA LEU A 176 12.07 16.30 -7.42
C LEU A 176 10.83 16.08 -8.30
N LYS A 177 9.84 16.97 -8.19
CA LYS A 177 8.60 16.90 -8.99
C LYS A 177 8.88 16.97 -10.49
N ASP A 178 9.91 17.73 -10.88
CA ASP A 178 10.30 17.90 -12.29
C ASP A 178 11.07 16.69 -12.83
N LYS A 179 11.55 15.81 -11.96
CA LYS A 179 12.26 14.58 -12.33
C LYS A 179 11.34 13.38 -12.56
N LEU A 180 10.07 13.51 -12.18
CA LEU A 180 9.09 12.43 -12.28
C LEU A 180 8.25 12.56 -13.55
N SER A 181 7.88 11.43 -14.13
CA SER A 181 7.02 11.38 -15.32
C SER A 181 5.51 11.49 -14.99
N ILE A 182 5.18 11.62 -13.71
CA ILE A 182 3.80 11.64 -13.20
C ILE A 182 3.55 12.90 -12.37
N PRO A 183 2.30 13.37 -12.27
CA PRO A 183 1.98 14.51 -11.43
C PRO A 183 2.19 14.20 -9.94
N VAL A 184 2.81 15.14 -9.24
CA VAL A 184 2.95 15.12 -7.78
C VAL A 184 1.93 16.06 -7.17
N ARG A 185 1.12 15.55 -6.25
CA ARG A 185 0.00 16.27 -5.61
C ARG A 185 0.18 16.30 -4.11
N GLU A 186 1.21 16.99 -3.64
CA GLU A 186 1.63 16.96 -2.23
C GLU A 186 0.52 17.33 -1.23
N SER A 187 -0.31 18.33 -1.57
CA SER A 187 -1.44 18.71 -0.73
C SER A 187 -2.46 17.59 -0.56
N ASP A 188 -2.63 16.75 -1.58
CA ASP A 188 -3.56 15.65 -1.53
C ASP A 188 -3.05 14.54 -0.59
N TYR A 189 -1.74 14.33 -0.52
CA TYR A 189 -1.15 13.36 0.42
C TYR A 189 -1.33 13.82 1.87
N TYR A 190 -1.08 15.10 2.15
CA TYR A 190 -1.37 15.69 3.44
C TYR A 190 -2.84 15.55 3.83
N ASN A 191 -3.74 15.90 2.92
CA ASN A 191 -5.18 15.83 3.15
C ASN A 191 -5.65 14.38 3.36
N LEU A 192 -5.09 13.42 2.63
CA LEU A 192 -5.42 12.00 2.78
C LEU A 192 -4.99 11.48 4.14
N ALA A 193 -3.76 11.75 4.56
CA ALA A 193 -3.25 11.34 5.87
C ALA A 193 -4.06 11.98 7.01
N THR A 194 -4.34 13.29 6.92
CA THR A 194 -5.16 14.01 7.90
C THR A 194 -6.56 13.41 7.98
N PHE A 195 -7.19 13.16 6.81
CA PHE A 195 -8.49 12.50 6.75
C PHE A 195 -8.48 11.15 7.46
N TRP A 196 -7.49 10.32 7.24
CA TRP A 196 -7.38 9.03 7.89
C TRP A 196 -7.22 9.13 9.40
N ILE A 197 -6.37 10.04 9.88
CA ILE A 197 -6.14 10.24 11.32
C ILE A 197 -7.40 10.76 12.01
N GLU A 198 -8.04 11.77 11.44
CA GLU A 198 -9.24 12.40 12.04
C GLU A 198 -10.46 11.50 11.98
N ASN A 199 -10.59 10.68 10.94
CA ASN A 199 -11.73 9.77 10.77
C ASN A 199 -11.51 8.37 11.37
N ARG A 200 -10.33 8.05 11.85
CA ARG A 200 -10.11 6.78 12.56
C ARG A 200 -11.03 6.73 13.78
N GLY A 201 -11.96 5.78 13.78
CA GLY A 201 -13.00 5.65 14.80
C GLY A 201 -14.32 6.35 14.46
N HIS A 202 -14.41 7.15 13.40
CA HIS A 202 -15.62 7.88 12.98
C HIS A 202 -16.20 7.44 11.64
N HIS A 203 -15.77 6.31 11.09
CA HIS A 203 -16.24 5.81 9.79
C HIS A 203 -17.42 4.84 9.96
N CYS A 204 -18.42 5.28 10.70
CA CYS A 204 -19.67 4.58 10.92
C CYS A 204 -20.41 4.36 9.61
N GLY A 205 -20.87 3.16 9.38
CA GLY A 205 -21.61 2.80 8.16
C GLY A 205 -20.76 2.09 7.12
N PHE A 206 -19.47 1.92 7.33
CA PHE A 206 -18.69 1.00 6.52
C PHE A 206 -18.90 -0.43 7.05
N PRO A 207 -19.75 -1.26 6.42
CA PRO A 207 -20.25 -2.50 7.04
C PRO A 207 -19.20 -3.58 7.24
N LEU A 208 -18.01 -3.36 6.70
CA LEU A 208 -16.93 -4.37 6.71
C LEU A 208 -15.84 -4.11 7.75
N TRP A 209 -15.91 -2.97 8.42
CA TRP A 209 -14.99 -2.66 9.49
C TRP A 209 -15.26 -3.48 10.74
N GLY A 210 -14.22 -3.98 11.36
CA GLY A 210 -14.33 -4.74 12.59
C GLY A 210 -14.99 -6.10 12.47
N THR A 211 -15.14 -6.63 11.27
CA THR A 211 -15.88 -7.89 11.03
C THR A 211 -15.14 -9.16 11.44
N TRP A 212 -14.08 -9.08 12.17
CA TRP A 212 -13.45 -10.29 12.74
C TRP A 212 -14.44 -11.09 13.62
N GLY A 213 -15.31 -11.84 12.98
CA GLY A 213 -16.25 -12.74 13.64
C GLY A 213 -17.42 -12.06 14.39
N TYR A 214 -17.52 -10.74 14.40
CA TYR A 214 -18.51 -9.99 15.18
C TYR A 214 -19.73 -9.53 14.41
N ARG A 215 -19.97 -10.01 13.23
CA ARG A 215 -21.21 -9.77 12.45
C ARG A 215 -22.42 -10.40 13.12
N LYS A 216 -22.77 -10.02 14.33
CA LYS A 216 -23.87 -10.73 14.98
C LYS A 216 -25.13 -9.91 15.27
N SER A 217 -25.12 -8.59 15.11
CA SER A 217 -26.34 -7.80 15.28
C SER A 217 -26.25 -6.42 14.65
N GLU A 218 -27.40 -5.88 14.20
CA GLU A 218 -27.53 -4.48 13.77
C GLU A 218 -27.14 -3.49 14.88
N LYS A 219 -27.35 -3.85 16.13
CA LYS A 219 -26.93 -3.07 17.28
C LYS A 219 -25.41 -2.92 17.30
N TRP A 220 -24.69 -4.01 17.03
CA TRP A 220 -23.22 -3.97 17.00
C TRP A 220 -22.68 -3.08 15.88
N ILE A 221 -23.32 -3.06 14.70
CA ILE A 221 -22.97 -2.17 13.61
C ILE A 221 -23.14 -0.70 13.99
N LYS A 222 -24.19 -0.36 14.73
CA LYS A 222 -24.42 0.99 15.26
C LYS A 222 -23.40 1.36 16.34
N ASP A 223 -23.04 0.41 17.19
CA ASP A 223 -22.09 0.60 18.27
C ASP A 223 -20.63 0.54 17.77
N ALA A 224 -20.38 -0.03 16.60
CA ALA A 224 -19.05 -0.23 16.02
C ALA A 224 -18.28 1.09 15.81
N CYS A 225 -18.99 2.21 15.70
CA CYS A 225 -18.38 3.53 15.65
C CYS A 225 -17.53 3.86 16.87
N TYR A 226 -17.92 3.38 18.03
CA TYR A 226 -17.20 3.59 19.29
C TYR A 226 -16.05 2.61 19.49
N HIS A 227 -16.16 1.43 18.88
CA HIS A 227 -15.21 0.33 19.08
C HIS A 227 -14.19 0.19 17.96
N GLN A 228 -14.34 0.90 16.86
CA GLN A 228 -13.44 0.78 15.72
C GLN A 228 -12.02 1.25 16.04
N ALA A 229 -11.87 2.26 16.90
CA ALA A 229 -10.57 2.69 17.39
C ALA A 229 -9.87 1.59 18.21
N GLU A 230 -10.63 0.73 18.89
CA GLU A 230 -10.10 -0.37 19.70
C GLU A 230 -9.78 -1.61 18.86
N PHE A 231 -10.59 -1.88 17.83
CA PHE A 231 -10.51 -3.10 17.03
C PHE A 231 -9.91 -2.90 15.64
N GLY A 232 -9.73 -1.66 15.20
CA GLY A 232 -9.26 -1.32 13.85
C GLY A 232 -7.76 -1.49 13.65
N THR A 233 -6.98 -1.57 14.72
CA THR A 233 -5.53 -1.64 14.63
C THR A 233 -4.99 -2.83 15.41
N HIS A 234 -4.19 -3.66 14.76
CA HIS A 234 -3.38 -4.66 15.46
C HIS A 234 -2.10 -4.06 16.04
N SER A 235 -1.74 -2.86 15.65
CA SER A 235 -0.62 -2.13 16.19
C SER A 235 -1.12 -1.02 17.09
N ARG A 236 -0.61 -0.98 18.30
CA ARG A 236 -0.78 0.18 19.18
C ARG A 236 -0.05 1.35 18.53
N PRO A 237 -0.56 2.59 18.61
CA PRO A 237 0.26 3.74 18.30
C PRO A 237 1.50 3.67 19.19
N SER A 238 2.67 3.71 18.56
CA SER A 238 3.96 3.84 19.24
C SER A 238 4.10 5.23 19.79
#